data_2c0942679459667158368c149c941321
#
_entry.id   2c0942679459667158368c149c941321
#
_cell.length_a   1.000
_cell.length_b   1.000
_cell.length_c   1.000
_cell.angle_alpha   90.00
_cell.angle_beta   90.00
_cell.angle_gamma   90.00
#
_symmetry.space_group_name_H-M   'P 1'
#
loop_
_entity.id
_entity.type
_entity.pdbx_description
1 polymer ?
#
loop_
_entity_poly.entity_id
_entity_poly.type
_entity_poly.pdbx_seq_one_letter_code
_entity_poly.pdbx_strand_id
1 'polypeptide(L)' 'MSESIRSSFERFYHSVHGDKHSVTRSHLGYRDEVVDRAFFCWLAGREGARA' A
#
# COMPACT_ATOMS: atom_id res chain seq x y z
N MET A 1 -3.36 5.74 -10.40
CA MET A 1 -2.52 4.66 -9.83
C MET A 1 -2.83 3.37 -10.55
N SER A 2 -1.84 2.64 -10.99
CA SER A 2 -2.09 1.41 -11.73
C SER A 2 -2.49 0.26 -10.80
N GLU A 3 -3.30 -0.67 -11.32
CA GLU A 3 -3.72 -1.85 -10.59
C GLU A 3 -2.52 -2.69 -10.15
N SER A 4 -1.52 -2.73 -11.00
CA SER A 4 -0.29 -3.49 -10.74
C SER A 4 0.44 -2.98 -9.49
N ILE A 5 0.51 -1.67 -9.31
CA ILE A 5 1.15 -1.08 -8.15
C ILE A 5 0.36 -1.40 -6.87
N ARG A 6 -0.96 -1.29 -6.92
CA ARG A 6 -1.79 -1.60 -5.77
C ARG A 6 -1.70 -3.07 -5.40
N SER A 7 -1.74 -3.95 -6.38
CA SER A 7 -1.62 -5.38 -6.14
C SER A 7 -0.30 -5.74 -5.48
N SER A 8 0.78 -5.12 -5.93
CA SER A 8 2.10 -5.35 -5.34
C SER A 8 2.15 -4.90 -3.89
N PHE A 9 1.58 -3.73 -3.60
CA PHE A 9 1.54 -3.23 -2.24
C PHE A 9 0.68 -4.13 -1.35
N GLU A 10 -0.48 -4.53 -1.83
CA GLU A 10 -1.39 -5.34 -1.04
C GLU A 10 -0.76 -6.68 -0.67
N ARG A 11 -0.05 -7.27 -1.60
CA ARG A 11 0.69 -8.51 -1.35
C ARG A 11 1.79 -8.29 -0.32
N PHE A 12 2.53 -7.22 -0.45
CA PHE A 12 3.57 -6.86 0.50
C PHE A 12 2.99 -6.63 1.89
N TYR A 13 1.92 -5.85 1.96
CA TYR A 13 1.29 -5.51 3.24
C TYR A 13 0.77 -6.76 3.95
N HIS A 14 0.12 -7.62 3.20
CA HIS A 14 -0.42 -8.86 3.75
C HIS A 14 0.70 -9.76 4.29
N SER A 15 1.82 -9.80 3.59
CA SER A 15 2.97 -10.59 3.99
C SER A 15 3.59 -10.09 5.30
N VAL A 16 3.61 -8.78 5.50
CA VAL A 16 4.24 -8.17 6.67
C VAL A 16 3.28 -8.09 7.86
N HIS A 17 2.05 -7.69 7.61
CA HIS A 17 1.09 -7.38 8.68
C HIS A 17 -0.07 -8.37 8.82
N GLY A 18 -0.24 -9.25 7.86
CA GLY A 18 -1.34 -10.20 7.88
C GLY A 18 -2.68 -9.51 7.69
N ASP A 19 -3.70 -9.98 8.41
CA ASP A 19 -5.07 -9.50 8.27
C ASP A 19 -5.47 -8.48 9.33
N LYS A 20 -4.51 -7.83 9.96
CA LYS A 20 -4.80 -6.89 11.03
C LYS A 20 -5.60 -5.69 10.57
N HIS A 21 -5.38 -5.24 9.35
CA HIS A 21 -6.09 -4.10 8.78
C HIS A 21 -6.64 -4.46 7.42
N SER A 22 -7.78 -3.85 7.10
CA SER A 22 -8.42 -4.07 5.82
C SER A 22 -7.72 -3.27 4.72
N VAL A 23 -7.46 -3.91 3.58
CA VAL A 23 -6.89 -3.24 2.41
C VAL A 23 -8.00 -2.81 1.45
N THR A 24 -9.08 -2.26 1.99
CA THR A 24 -10.20 -1.78 1.20
C THR A 24 -9.81 -0.52 0.46
N ARG A 25 -9.90 -0.56 -0.85
CA ARG A 25 -9.50 0.57 -1.71
C ARG A 25 -10.49 1.72 -1.64
N SER A 26 -9.97 2.93 -1.65
CA SER A 26 -10.76 4.13 -1.77
C SER A 26 -10.38 4.84 -3.07
N HIS A 27 -10.92 6.04 -3.26
CA HIS A 27 -10.71 6.79 -4.49
C HIS A 27 -9.23 7.02 -4.82
N LEU A 28 -8.45 7.49 -3.86
CA LEU A 28 -7.04 7.82 -4.09
C LEU A 28 -6.06 6.92 -3.34
N GLY A 29 -6.55 6.06 -2.48
CA GLY A 29 -5.68 5.23 -1.68
C GLY A 29 -6.45 4.11 -1.01
N TYR A 30 -6.50 4.14 0.32
CA TYR A 30 -7.20 3.10 1.09
C TYR A 30 -8.08 3.74 2.14
N ARG A 31 -9.17 3.07 2.49
CA ARG A 31 -10.14 3.58 3.46
C ARG A 31 -9.58 3.56 4.88
N ASP A 32 -8.80 2.55 5.19
CA ASP A 32 -8.14 2.46 6.49
C ASP A 32 -6.98 3.44 6.51
N GLU A 33 -6.97 4.35 7.47
CA GLU A 33 -5.95 5.38 7.57
C GLU A 33 -4.54 4.79 7.72
N VAL A 34 -4.42 3.72 8.49
CA VAL A 34 -3.12 3.07 8.70
C VAL A 34 -2.61 2.48 7.40
N VAL A 35 -3.50 1.79 6.67
CA VAL A 35 -3.15 1.18 5.40
C VAL A 35 -2.82 2.25 4.36
N ASP A 36 -3.60 3.31 4.33
CA ASP A 36 -3.39 4.42 3.39
C ASP A 36 -2.02 5.06 3.61
N ARG A 37 -1.68 5.31 4.85
CA ARG A 37 -0.39 5.88 5.20
C ARG A 37 0.75 4.94 4.83
N ALA A 38 0.59 3.66 5.11
CA ALA A 38 1.59 2.66 4.76
C ALA A 38 1.80 2.58 3.25
N PHE A 39 0.71 2.72 2.49
CA PHE A 39 0.79 2.69 1.03
C PHE A 39 1.65 3.83 0.49
N PHE A 40 1.44 5.04 0.99
CA PHE A 40 2.22 6.19 0.52
C PHE A 40 3.67 6.09 0.96
N CYS A 41 3.94 5.59 2.15
CA CYS A 41 5.32 5.36 2.59
C CYS A 41 6.01 4.31 1.70
N TRP A 42 5.30 3.26 1.36
CA TRP A 42 5.82 2.21 0.50
C TRP A 42 6.15 2.75 -0.91
N LEU A 43 5.27 3.59 -1.44
CA LEU A 43 5.50 4.22 -2.74
C LEU A 43 6.74 5.11 -2.71
N ALA A 44 6.87 5.90 -1.66
CA ALA A 44 8.03 6.79 -1.50
C ALA A 44 9.31 5.98 -1.41
N GLY A 45 9.26 4.84 -0.71
CA GLY A 45 10.42 3.96 -0.61
C GLY A 45 10.84 3.38 -1.94
N ARG A 46 9.87 3.01 -2.77
CA ARG A 46 10.16 2.50 -4.11
C ARG A 46 10.84 3.56 -4.97
N GLU A 47 10.30 4.78 -4.92
CA GLU A 47 10.89 5.88 -5.69
C GLU A 47 12.29 6.21 -5.20
N GLY A 48 12.46 6.26 -3.89
CA GLY A 48 13.76 6.54 -3.28
C GLY A 48 14.80 5.49 -3.59
N ALA A 49 14.40 4.24 -3.63
CA ALA A 49 15.31 3.14 -3.88
C ALA A 49 15.89 3.17 -5.29
N ARG A 50 15.26 3.91 -6.19
CA ARG A 50 15.71 4.02 -7.57
C ARG A 50 16.70 5.15 -7.78
N ALA A 51 16.73 6.05 -6.87
CA ALA A 51 17.68 7.16 -6.90
C ALA A 51 19.04 6.70 -6.38
#